data_f0026687cd841d5ab528b790cb32b002
#
_entry.id   f0026687cd841d5ab528b790cb32b002
#
_cell.length_a   1.000
_cell.length_b   1.000
_cell.length_c   1.000
_cell.angle_alpha   90.00
_cell.angle_beta   90.00
_cell.angle_gamma   90.00
#
_symmetry.space_group_name_H-M   'P 1'
#
loop_
_entity.id
_entity.type
_entity.pdbx_description
1 polymer ?
#
loop_
_entity_poly.entity_id
_entity_poly.type
_entity_poly.pdbx_seq_one_letter_code
_entity_poly.pdbx_strand_id
1 'polypeptide(L)'
;MSNKIGWIDNLRAVACLMVVMIHATTAVLTTPDKVGGLAWDVANLLNALSRAAVPLFFMISGYLFFGERSANRKHFVRIGGCILFYSAVALAYIACFTHIGFWPSLRTLLQKPVFYHLWFFYAIVVVYLLSPLINVKPVSGRYLAAALLILAVLANPNGDKLAVDGVHLLPVNLYIAGDTFYYLLYALAGRAIGMMDTGRRGVSLLAALGLVGSVALIILGTRHQSLINGNLAATYYLYATPLVFIAAVSLLVWFKNCLAQPVGWLAVFSRHSLAIYGLHALIVNLLRHQGWDLDGYPLLDIFWVFGLALGLSLLLSVGLQKIDRRRLVS
;
A
#
# COMPACT_ATOMS: atom_id res chain seq x y z
N MET A 1 9.32 22.24 -16.65
CA MET A 1 8.08 21.47 -16.50
C MET A 1 8.47 20.01 -16.35
N SER A 2 8.19 19.35 -15.22
CA SER A 2 8.44 17.90 -15.08
C SER A 2 7.51 17.18 -16.07
N ASN A 3 8.05 16.39 -16.99
CA ASN A 3 7.25 15.53 -17.86
C ASN A 3 6.42 14.61 -16.97
N LYS A 4 5.12 14.89 -16.89
CA LYS A 4 4.18 14.04 -16.16
C LYS A 4 4.08 12.71 -16.90
N ILE A 5 4.31 11.62 -16.21
CA ILE A 5 4.21 10.28 -16.75
C ILE A 5 2.80 9.76 -16.41
N GLY A 6 1.91 9.72 -17.41
CA GLY A 6 0.47 9.49 -17.21
C GLY A 6 0.14 8.22 -16.44
N TRP A 7 0.78 7.08 -16.78
CA TRP A 7 0.52 5.83 -16.10
C TRP A 7 0.94 5.85 -14.60
N ILE A 8 1.98 6.64 -14.24
CA ILE A 8 2.39 6.80 -12.82
C ILE A 8 1.34 7.59 -12.05
N ASP A 9 0.82 8.68 -12.63
CA ASP A 9 -0.19 9.49 -11.96
C ASP A 9 -1.49 8.71 -11.79
N ASN A 10 -1.90 7.94 -12.82
CA ASN A 10 -3.05 7.04 -12.72
C ASN A 10 -2.86 5.97 -11.64
N LEU A 11 -1.69 5.31 -11.64
CA LEU A 11 -1.36 4.25 -10.68
C LEU A 11 -1.32 4.79 -9.25
N ARG A 12 -0.73 5.98 -9.04
CA ARG A 12 -0.70 6.65 -7.74
C ARG A 12 -2.10 6.99 -7.22
N ALA A 13 -2.98 7.46 -8.10
CA ALA A 13 -4.36 7.75 -7.75
C ALA A 13 -5.10 6.48 -7.30
N VAL A 14 -5.01 5.42 -8.09
CA VAL A 14 -5.67 4.15 -7.74
C VAL A 14 -5.09 3.55 -6.48
N ALA A 15 -3.76 3.56 -6.29
CA ALA A 15 -3.13 3.13 -5.04
C ALA A 15 -3.63 3.93 -3.83
N CYS A 16 -3.85 5.24 -3.99
CA CYS A 16 -4.44 6.09 -2.95
C CYS A 16 -5.87 5.66 -2.59
N LEU A 17 -6.73 5.41 -3.57
CA LEU A 17 -8.09 4.90 -3.35
C LEU A 17 -8.08 3.54 -2.66
N MET A 18 -7.21 2.64 -3.10
CA MET A 18 -7.04 1.31 -2.51
C MET A 18 -6.62 1.37 -1.03
N VAL A 19 -5.72 2.29 -0.64
CA VAL A 19 -5.33 2.45 0.78
C VAL A 19 -6.54 2.83 1.64
N VAL A 20 -7.37 3.76 1.18
CA VAL A 20 -8.60 4.13 1.91
C VAL A 20 -9.55 2.93 2.02
N MET A 21 -9.69 2.13 0.95
CA MET A 21 -10.53 0.94 0.94
C MET A 21 -10.06 -0.14 1.92
N ILE A 22 -8.74 -0.35 2.08
CA ILE A 22 -8.18 -1.27 3.09
C ILE A 22 -8.72 -0.91 4.47
N HIS A 23 -8.71 0.37 4.84
CA HIS A 23 -9.12 0.81 6.16
C HIS A 23 -10.65 0.85 6.33
N ALA A 24 -11.40 1.15 5.27
CA ALA A 24 -12.87 1.10 5.29
C ALA A 24 -13.41 -0.32 5.50
N THR A 25 -12.76 -1.33 4.92
CA THR A 25 -13.17 -2.74 5.03
C THR A 25 -12.73 -3.42 6.33
N THR A 26 -11.75 -2.85 7.06
CA THR A 26 -11.13 -3.53 8.22
C THR A 26 -12.12 -3.85 9.32
N ALA A 27 -13.05 -2.96 9.65
CA ALA A 27 -14.03 -3.20 10.72
C ALA A 27 -14.90 -4.42 10.43
N VAL A 28 -15.41 -4.55 9.21
CA VAL A 28 -16.22 -5.71 8.78
C VAL A 28 -15.42 -7.00 8.83
N LEU A 29 -14.15 -6.97 8.42
CA LEU A 29 -13.30 -8.14 8.41
C LEU A 29 -12.91 -8.62 9.82
N THR A 30 -12.78 -7.70 10.77
CA THR A 30 -12.36 -8.03 12.15
C THR A 30 -13.51 -8.41 13.07
N THR A 31 -14.75 -8.33 12.60
CA THR A 31 -15.94 -8.70 13.39
C THR A 31 -16.81 -9.75 12.67
N PRO A 32 -16.26 -10.93 12.29
CA PRO A 32 -16.97 -11.94 11.50
C PRO A 32 -18.29 -12.38 12.15
N ASP A 33 -18.34 -12.47 13.47
CA ASP A 33 -19.51 -12.92 14.23
C ASP A 33 -20.69 -11.90 14.21
N LYS A 34 -20.40 -10.63 13.90
CA LYS A 34 -21.40 -9.56 13.89
C LYS A 34 -21.92 -9.23 12.49
N VAL A 35 -21.22 -9.68 11.45
CA VAL A 35 -21.55 -9.38 10.07
C VAL A 35 -21.97 -10.63 9.32
N GLY A 36 -22.92 -10.55 8.42
CA GLY A 36 -23.31 -11.69 7.58
C GLY A 36 -22.18 -12.10 6.62
N GLY A 37 -22.15 -13.40 6.26
CA GLY A 37 -21.09 -13.95 5.41
C GLY A 37 -20.89 -13.21 4.09
N LEU A 38 -21.95 -12.74 3.46
CA LEU A 38 -21.87 -11.94 2.24
C LEU A 38 -21.09 -10.62 2.44
N ALA A 39 -21.39 -9.88 3.51
CA ALA A 39 -20.69 -8.63 3.79
C ALA A 39 -19.19 -8.87 4.08
N TRP A 40 -18.88 -9.93 4.81
CA TRP A 40 -17.51 -10.35 5.07
C TRP A 40 -16.78 -10.74 3.77
N ASP A 41 -17.42 -11.54 2.90
CA ASP A 41 -16.83 -11.97 1.61
C ASP A 41 -16.58 -10.77 0.68
N VAL A 42 -17.50 -9.79 0.62
CA VAL A 42 -17.31 -8.54 -0.14
C VAL A 42 -16.17 -7.70 0.47
N ALA A 43 -16.10 -7.58 1.79
CA ALA A 43 -15.00 -6.90 2.46
C ALA A 43 -13.66 -7.57 2.17
N ASN A 44 -13.59 -8.91 2.18
CA ASN A 44 -12.41 -9.69 1.82
C ASN A 44 -11.99 -9.45 0.36
N LEU A 45 -12.93 -9.44 -0.58
CA LEU A 45 -12.67 -9.13 -1.99
C LEU A 45 -12.08 -7.73 -2.15
N LEU A 46 -12.73 -6.70 -1.60
CA LEU A 46 -12.29 -5.31 -1.73
C LEU A 46 -10.94 -5.07 -1.05
N ASN A 47 -10.71 -5.69 0.09
CA ASN A 47 -9.45 -5.62 0.81
C ASN A 47 -8.32 -6.31 0.05
N ALA A 48 -8.54 -7.54 -0.45
CA ALA A 48 -7.56 -8.30 -1.23
C ALA A 48 -7.15 -7.55 -2.52
N LEU A 49 -8.11 -7.01 -3.28
CA LEU A 49 -7.87 -6.16 -4.44
C LEU A 49 -7.00 -4.94 -4.09
N SER A 50 -7.15 -4.44 -2.87
CA SER A 50 -6.47 -3.23 -2.42
C SER A 50 -5.06 -3.47 -1.84
N ARG A 51 -4.66 -4.73 -1.60
CA ARG A 51 -3.35 -5.04 -0.99
C ARG A 51 -2.14 -4.58 -1.80
N ALA A 52 -2.26 -4.45 -3.11
CA ALA A 52 -1.20 -3.90 -3.96
C ALA A 52 -0.91 -2.41 -3.70
N ALA A 53 -1.76 -1.66 -2.98
CA ALA A 53 -1.66 -0.20 -2.82
C ALA A 53 -0.31 0.29 -2.32
N VAL A 54 0.15 -0.20 -1.17
CA VAL A 54 1.42 0.23 -0.56
C VAL A 54 2.62 -0.24 -1.37
N PRO A 55 2.69 -1.50 -1.83
CA PRO A 55 3.67 -1.94 -2.80
C PRO A 55 3.83 -1.01 -4.01
N LEU A 56 2.74 -0.54 -4.59
CA LEU A 56 2.77 0.36 -5.75
C LEU A 56 3.44 1.69 -5.43
N PHE A 57 3.30 2.25 -4.23
CA PHE A 57 4.01 3.47 -3.85
C PHE A 57 5.54 3.25 -3.78
N PHE A 58 6.00 2.09 -3.28
CA PHE A 58 7.41 1.72 -3.32
C PHE A 58 7.91 1.53 -4.76
N MET A 59 7.12 0.85 -5.61
CA MET A 59 7.45 0.63 -7.02
C MET A 59 7.55 1.96 -7.79
N ILE A 60 6.63 2.89 -7.58
CA ILE A 60 6.67 4.25 -8.17
C ILE A 60 7.93 4.98 -7.70
N SER A 61 8.24 4.91 -6.41
CA SER A 61 9.43 5.55 -5.86
C SER A 61 10.72 4.97 -6.44
N GLY A 62 10.81 3.65 -6.56
CA GLY A 62 11.94 2.97 -7.20
C GLY A 62 12.08 3.36 -8.67
N TYR A 63 10.97 3.41 -9.42
CA TYR A 63 11.00 3.87 -10.81
C TYR A 63 11.59 5.27 -10.95
N LEU A 64 11.23 6.18 -10.03
CA LEU A 64 11.66 7.57 -10.08
C LEU A 64 13.10 7.78 -9.60
N PHE A 65 13.60 6.93 -8.67
CA PHE A 65 14.83 7.22 -7.94
C PHE A 65 15.92 6.13 -8.01
N PHE A 66 15.67 4.95 -8.57
CA PHE A 66 16.68 3.87 -8.69
C PHE A 66 17.30 3.84 -10.11
N GLY A 67 17.66 5.02 -10.63
CA GLY A 67 18.29 5.18 -11.93
C GLY A 67 19.20 6.40 -11.93
N GLU A 68 19.23 7.16 -13.02
CA GLU A 68 20.03 8.39 -13.15
C GLU A 68 19.66 9.47 -12.12
N ARG A 69 18.42 9.46 -11.67
CA ARG A 69 17.90 10.39 -10.65
C ARG A 69 17.82 9.66 -9.31
N SER A 70 18.31 10.33 -8.26
CA SER A 70 18.17 9.86 -6.87
C SER A 70 17.36 10.85 -6.04
N ALA A 71 16.92 10.41 -4.87
CA ALA A 71 16.30 11.30 -3.89
C ALA A 71 17.36 12.32 -3.41
N ASN A 72 16.96 13.56 -3.26
CA ASN A 72 17.81 14.67 -2.85
C ASN A 72 17.24 15.38 -1.62
N ARG A 73 17.94 16.38 -1.10
CA ARG A 73 17.59 17.15 0.09
C ARG A 73 16.10 17.57 0.12
N LYS A 74 15.53 17.96 -1.02
CA LYS A 74 14.11 18.40 -1.08
C LYS A 74 13.15 17.26 -0.73
N HIS A 75 13.46 16.03 -1.16
CA HIS A 75 12.64 14.84 -0.85
C HIS A 75 12.72 14.49 0.63
N PHE A 76 13.92 14.56 1.24
CA PHE A 76 14.09 14.33 2.67
C PHE A 76 13.41 15.39 3.54
N VAL A 77 13.52 16.67 3.17
CA VAL A 77 12.81 17.76 3.85
C VAL A 77 11.29 17.55 3.75
N ARG A 78 10.79 17.12 2.58
CA ARG A 78 9.38 16.85 2.39
C ARG A 78 8.90 15.68 3.24
N ILE A 79 9.59 14.53 3.21
CA ILE A 79 9.17 13.35 3.99
C ILE A 79 9.30 13.61 5.51
N GLY A 80 10.36 14.29 5.95
CA GLY A 80 10.50 14.72 7.34
C GLY A 80 9.38 15.68 7.77
N GLY A 81 9.02 16.63 6.91
CA GLY A 81 7.87 17.51 7.11
C GLY A 81 6.55 16.73 7.22
N CYS A 82 6.35 15.70 6.39
CA CYS A 82 5.18 14.82 6.48
C CYS A 82 5.16 14.06 7.82
N ILE A 83 6.28 13.46 8.22
CA ILE A 83 6.37 12.73 9.50
C ILE A 83 6.00 13.66 10.66
N LEU A 84 6.58 14.85 10.72
CA LEU A 84 6.32 15.79 11.79
C LEU A 84 4.88 16.31 11.78
N PHE A 85 4.40 16.75 10.62
CA PHE A 85 3.05 17.34 10.49
C PHE A 85 1.96 16.31 10.80
N TYR A 86 1.97 15.14 10.12
CA TYR A 86 0.93 14.12 10.34
C TYR A 86 1.02 13.46 11.70
N SER A 87 2.21 13.39 12.31
CA SER A 87 2.35 12.97 13.71
C SER A 87 1.77 14.02 14.67
N ALA A 88 1.96 15.31 14.42
CA ALA A 88 1.34 16.36 15.22
C ALA A 88 -0.18 16.33 15.11
N VAL A 89 -0.73 16.16 13.90
CA VAL A 89 -2.17 16.00 13.68
C VAL A 89 -2.70 14.75 14.39
N ALA A 90 -1.98 13.63 14.34
CA ALA A 90 -2.35 12.40 15.03
C ALA A 90 -2.27 12.55 16.56
N LEU A 91 -1.28 13.25 17.09
CA LEU A 91 -1.19 13.57 18.53
C LEU A 91 -2.34 14.45 18.99
N ALA A 92 -2.70 15.48 18.21
CA ALA A 92 -3.87 16.31 18.49
C ALA A 92 -5.16 15.48 18.49
N TYR A 93 -5.31 14.60 17.50
CA TYR A 93 -6.44 13.66 17.42
C TYR A 93 -6.50 12.74 18.66
N ILE A 94 -5.38 12.13 19.05
CA ILE A 94 -5.29 11.27 20.23
C ILE A 94 -5.70 12.04 21.50
N ALA A 95 -5.20 13.26 21.67
CA ALA A 95 -5.48 14.07 22.84
C ALA A 95 -6.97 14.48 22.94
N CYS A 96 -7.64 14.70 21.79
CA CYS A 96 -9.02 15.20 21.78
C CYS A 96 -10.07 14.08 21.76
N PHE A 97 -9.77 12.92 21.14
CA PHE A 97 -10.78 11.95 20.78
C PHE A 97 -10.50 10.51 21.27
N THR A 98 -9.38 10.26 21.94
CA THR A 98 -9.04 8.89 22.39
C THR A 98 -8.53 8.87 23.83
N HIS A 99 -8.50 7.68 24.42
CA HIS A 99 -7.90 7.45 25.75
C HIS A 99 -6.40 7.05 25.64
N ILE A 100 -5.80 7.13 24.46
CA ILE A 100 -4.37 6.83 24.25
C ILE A 100 -3.55 7.96 24.89
N GLY A 101 -2.52 7.59 25.65
CA GLY A 101 -1.68 8.57 26.33
C GLY A 101 -0.87 9.43 25.35
N PHE A 102 -1.07 10.73 25.36
CA PHE A 102 -0.32 11.71 24.56
C PHE A 102 1.20 11.61 24.78
N TRP A 103 1.64 11.69 26.04
CA TRP A 103 3.07 11.68 26.39
C TRP A 103 3.78 10.39 26.04
N PRO A 104 3.23 9.17 26.28
CA PRO A 104 3.80 7.94 25.80
C PRO A 104 3.95 7.91 24.27
N SER A 105 2.95 8.38 23.53
CA SER A 105 2.98 8.42 22.05
C SER A 105 4.03 9.40 21.53
N LEU A 106 4.18 10.55 22.16
CA LEU A 106 5.22 11.53 21.80
C LEU A 106 6.63 10.99 22.07
N ARG A 107 6.88 10.36 23.24
CA ARG A 107 8.19 9.79 23.59
C ARG A 107 8.63 8.67 22.68
N THR A 108 7.71 7.93 22.10
CA THR A 108 8.01 6.80 21.22
C THR A 108 8.01 7.16 19.73
N LEU A 109 7.85 8.44 19.37
CA LEU A 109 7.75 8.92 17.98
C LEU A 109 8.90 8.44 17.06
N LEU A 110 10.12 8.34 17.59
CA LEU A 110 11.28 7.85 16.82
C LEU A 110 11.33 6.32 16.69
N GLN A 111 10.61 5.59 17.55
CA GLN A 111 10.60 4.12 17.56
C GLN A 111 9.43 3.54 16.76
N LYS A 112 8.27 4.22 16.82
CA LYS A 112 7.05 3.80 16.14
C LYS A 112 6.21 5.01 15.74
N PRO A 113 5.43 4.90 14.67
CA PRO A 113 4.54 5.98 14.26
C PRO A 113 3.46 6.25 15.32
N VAL A 114 3.07 7.51 15.49
CA VAL A 114 2.01 7.94 16.43
C VAL A 114 0.68 7.28 16.10
N PHE A 115 0.39 7.09 14.82
CA PHE A 115 -0.79 6.38 14.35
C PHE A 115 -0.38 5.31 13.33
N TYR A 116 -1.02 4.16 13.38
CA TYR A 116 -0.57 2.94 12.70
C TYR A 116 -0.27 3.13 11.20
N HIS A 117 -1.06 3.90 10.46
CA HIS A 117 -0.87 4.07 9.01
C HIS A 117 0.36 4.92 8.64
N LEU A 118 0.91 5.73 9.54
CA LEU A 118 2.04 6.60 9.25
C LEU A 118 3.38 5.86 9.06
N TRP A 119 3.42 4.54 9.30
CA TRP A 119 4.62 3.72 9.17
C TRP A 119 5.27 3.80 7.79
N PHE A 120 4.48 3.99 6.72
CA PHE A 120 5.00 4.10 5.37
C PHE A 120 5.96 5.28 5.19
N PHE A 121 5.74 6.41 5.87
CA PHE A 121 6.66 7.53 5.81
C PHE A 121 8.04 7.18 6.37
N TYR A 122 8.12 6.31 7.36
CA TYR A 122 9.40 5.82 7.90
C TYR A 122 10.04 4.83 6.93
N ALA A 123 9.28 3.90 6.38
CA ALA A 123 9.79 2.90 5.46
C ALA A 123 10.31 3.51 4.14
N ILE A 124 9.64 4.52 3.60
CA ILE A 124 10.08 5.17 2.35
C ILE A 124 11.39 5.96 2.51
N VAL A 125 11.72 6.41 3.73
CA VAL A 125 13.02 7.04 4.02
C VAL A 125 14.18 6.09 3.68
N VAL A 126 14.04 4.80 3.98
CA VAL A 126 15.07 3.80 3.66
C VAL A 126 15.29 3.69 2.16
N VAL A 127 14.22 3.66 1.37
CA VAL A 127 14.30 3.64 -0.10
C VAL A 127 14.99 4.90 -0.62
N TYR A 128 14.68 6.06 -0.06
CA TYR A 128 15.31 7.33 -0.45
C TYR A 128 16.77 7.40 -0.07
N LEU A 129 17.16 6.91 1.12
CA LEU A 129 18.55 6.86 1.57
C LEU A 129 19.41 5.98 0.68
N LEU A 130 18.87 4.85 0.21
CA LEU A 130 19.60 3.93 -0.66
C LEU A 130 19.59 4.36 -2.14
N SER A 131 18.72 5.28 -2.53
CA SER A 131 18.56 5.65 -3.94
C SER A 131 19.83 6.17 -4.62
N PRO A 132 20.75 6.93 -3.97
CA PRO A 132 22.00 7.34 -4.60
C PRO A 132 22.97 6.18 -4.85
N LEU A 133 22.81 5.08 -4.12
CA LEU A 133 23.68 3.90 -4.20
C LEU A 133 23.17 2.85 -5.20
N ILE A 134 21.93 3.00 -5.70
CA ILE A 134 21.26 1.99 -6.53
C ILE A 134 21.03 2.56 -7.93
N ASN A 135 21.63 1.90 -8.91
CA ASN A 135 21.32 2.14 -10.33
C ASN A 135 20.97 0.79 -10.99
N VAL A 136 19.69 0.56 -11.23
CA VAL A 136 19.20 -0.69 -11.83
C VAL A 136 19.59 -0.72 -13.30
N LYS A 137 20.35 -1.75 -13.69
CA LYS A 137 20.75 -1.98 -15.09
C LYS A 137 19.63 -2.69 -15.86
N PRO A 138 19.51 -2.43 -17.18
CA PRO A 138 18.62 -3.21 -18.04
C PRO A 138 19.00 -4.69 -18.05
N VAL A 139 18.02 -5.56 -17.86
CA VAL A 139 18.19 -7.02 -17.90
C VAL A 139 17.09 -7.63 -18.76
N SER A 140 17.27 -8.91 -19.18
CA SER A 140 16.22 -9.59 -19.92
C SER A 140 14.97 -9.83 -19.06
N GLY A 141 13.79 -9.80 -19.67
CA GLY A 141 12.54 -10.00 -18.94
C GLY A 141 12.43 -11.37 -18.27
N ARG A 142 13.01 -12.41 -18.89
CA ARG A 142 13.05 -13.77 -18.32
C ARG A 142 13.90 -13.81 -17.06
N TYR A 143 15.10 -13.22 -17.10
CA TYR A 143 15.96 -13.10 -15.93
C TYR A 143 15.27 -12.31 -14.80
N LEU A 144 14.69 -11.16 -15.15
CA LEU A 144 14.02 -10.31 -14.16
C LEU A 144 12.87 -11.06 -13.49
N ALA A 145 12.01 -11.72 -14.26
CA ALA A 145 10.88 -12.50 -13.72
C ALA A 145 11.35 -13.60 -12.78
N ALA A 146 12.38 -14.38 -13.19
CA ALA A 146 12.93 -15.43 -12.37
C ALA A 146 13.57 -14.87 -11.08
N ALA A 147 14.40 -13.84 -11.19
CA ALA A 147 15.06 -13.23 -10.04
C ALA A 147 14.06 -12.65 -9.03
N LEU A 148 13.06 -11.91 -9.50
CA LEU A 148 12.03 -11.33 -8.64
C LEU A 148 11.19 -12.39 -7.94
N LEU A 149 10.81 -13.47 -8.67
CA LEU A 149 10.04 -14.57 -8.10
C LEU A 149 10.86 -15.33 -7.04
N ILE A 150 12.10 -15.67 -7.35
CA ILE A 150 13.00 -16.36 -6.40
C ILE A 150 13.20 -15.51 -5.15
N LEU A 151 13.51 -14.21 -5.29
CA LEU A 151 13.72 -13.33 -4.15
C LEU A 151 12.45 -13.13 -3.32
N ALA A 152 11.28 -13.01 -3.97
CA ALA A 152 10.01 -12.90 -3.25
C ALA A 152 9.67 -14.16 -2.45
N VAL A 153 9.98 -15.34 -2.99
CA VAL A 153 9.78 -16.62 -2.29
C VAL A 153 10.76 -16.77 -1.13
N LEU A 154 12.07 -16.52 -1.36
CA LEU A 154 13.10 -16.65 -0.33
C LEU A 154 12.92 -15.66 0.83
N ALA A 155 12.48 -14.45 0.55
CA ALA A 155 12.25 -13.42 1.56
C ALA A 155 10.89 -13.51 2.26
N ASN A 156 10.05 -14.48 1.91
CA ASN A 156 8.73 -14.64 2.51
C ASN A 156 8.84 -14.97 4.02
N PRO A 157 8.32 -14.14 4.92
CA PRO A 157 8.40 -14.38 6.36
C PRO A 157 7.57 -15.60 6.83
N ASN A 158 6.67 -16.10 5.98
CA ASN A 158 5.88 -17.30 6.24
C ASN A 158 6.41 -18.56 5.52
N GLY A 159 7.64 -18.52 5.02
CA GLY A 159 8.24 -19.64 4.29
C GLY A 159 8.36 -20.92 5.12
N ASP A 160 8.61 -20.78 6.42
CA ASP A 160 8.68 -21.87 7.39
C ASP A 160 7.34 -22.57 7.63
N LYS A 161 6.22 -21.92 7.33
CA LYS A 161 4.87 -22.49 7.47
C LYS A 161 4.46 -23.40 6.31
N LEU A 162 5.23 -23.41 5.23
CA LEU A 162 4.97 -24.25 4.07
C LEU A 162 5.68 -25.60 4.24
N ALA A 163 5.06 -26.49 4.99
CA ALA A 163 5.53 -27.85 5.19
C ALA A 163 4.48 -28.88 4.75
N VAL A 164 4.92 -29.98 4.17
CA VAL A 164 4.10 -31.15 3.84
C VAL A 164 4.74 -32.34 4.54
N ASP A 165 3.96 -33.03 5.35
CA ASP A 165 4.42 -34.19 6.13
C ASP A 165 5.69 -33.92 6.97
N GLY A 166 5.79 -32.72 7.54
CA GLY A 166 6.96 -32.28 8.33
C GLY A 166 8.20 -31.90 7.51
N VAL A 167 8.13 -31.97 6.17
CA VAL A 167 9.20 -31.52 5.27
C VAL A 167 8.93 -30.07 4.85
N HIS A 168 9.85 -29.18 5.18
CA HIS A 168 9.79 -27.79 4.73
C HIS A 168 10.12 -27.71 3.24
N LEU A 169 9.17 -27.24 2.43
CA LEU A 169 9.31 -27.20 0.97
C LEU A 169 10.18 -26.03 0.48
N LEU A 170 10.25 -24.96 1.27
CA LEU A 170 11.06 -23.81 0.93
C LEU A 170 12.35 -23.82 1.74
N PRO A 171 13.47 -23.38 1.16
CA PRO A 171 14.69 -23.21 1.93
C PRO A 171 14.42 -22.22 3.07
N VAL A 172 15.12 -22.40 4.18
CA VAL A 172 15.19 -21.38 5.22
C VAL A 172 15.44 -20.03 4.54
N ASN A 173 14.79 -19.00 5.01
CA ASN A 173 14.76 -17.66 4.41
C ASN A 173 16.14 -17.01 4.15
N LEU A 174 17.24 -17.75 4.29
CA LEU A 174 18.63 -17.31 4.10
C LEU A 174 18.95 -16.01 4.87
N TYR A 175 18.22 -15.76 5.97
CA TYR A 175 18.34 -14.55 6.80
C TYR A 175 18.02 -13.23 6.07
N ILE A 176 17.35 -13.28 4.92
CA ILE A 176 16.93 -12.09 4.15
C ILE A 176 15.43 -11.77 4.29
N ALA A 177 14.74 -12.48 5.17
CA ALA A 177 13.32 -12.22 5.44
C ALA A 177 13.13 -10.87 6.13
N GLY A 178 12.01 -10.24 5.82
CA GLY A 178 11.58 -9.02 6.49
C GLY A 178 10.97 -7.99 5.56
N ASP A 179 10.15 -7.13 6.14
CA ASP A 179 9.38 -6.13 5.41
C ASP A 179 10.28 -5.17 4.61
N THR A 180 11.40 -4.73 5.21
CA THR A 180 12.33 -3.79 4.56
C THR A 180 12.92 -4.35 3.28
N PHE A 181 13.29 -5.64 3.27
CA PHE A 181 13.78 -6.27 2.05
C PHE A 181 12.71 -6.30 0.96
N TYR A 182 11.47 -6.63 1.32
CA TYR A 182 10.36 -6.59 0.37
C TYR A 182 10.08 -5.20 -0.18
N TYR A 183 10.17 -4.14 0.63
CA TYR A 183 9.99 -2.77 0.16
C TYR A 183 11.08 -2.36 -0.84
N LEU A 184 12.32 -2.78 -0.61
CA LEU A 184 13.42 -2.61 -1.58
C LEU A 184 13.18 -3.43 -2.85
N LEU A 185 12.70 -4.66 -2.72
CA LEU A 185 12.37 -5.53 -3.86
C LEU A 185 11.26 -4.91 -4.72
N TYR A 186 10.23 -4.32 -4.11
CA TYR A 186 9.21 -3.54 -4.83
C TYR A 186 9.83 -2.35 -5.58
N ALA A 187 10.71 -1.58 -4.93
CA ALA A 187 11.35 -0.44 -5.55
C ALA A 187 12.24 -0.87 -6.74
N LEU A 188 13.03 -1.94 -6.59
CA LEU A 188 13.83 -2.54 -7.67
C LEU A 188 12.95 -3.01 -8.83
N ALA A 189 11.89 -3.75 -8.53
CA ALA A 189 10.92 -4.21 -9.54
C ALA A 189 10.27 -3.04 -10.28
N GLY A 190 9.88 -1.98 -9.57
CA GLY A 190 9.30 -0.77 -10.16
C GLY A 190 10.23 -0.12 -11.16
N ARG A 191 11.53 0.01 -10.84
CA ARG A 191 12.53 0.56 -11.77
C ARG A 191 12.77 -0.38 -12.95
N ALA A 192 13.04 -1.64 -12.70
CA ALA A 192 13.37 -2.61 -13.74
C ALA A 192 12.22 -2.77 -14.75
N ILE A 193 11.00 -2.99 -14.29
CA ILE A 193 9.81 -3.14 -15.15
C ILE A 193 9.46 -1.82 -15.84
N GLY A 194 9.61 -0.70 -15.13
CA GLY A 194 9.36 0.63 -15.70
C GLY A 194 10.20 0.96 -16.91
N MET A 195 11.45 0.46 -16.97
CA MET A 195 12.37 0.65 -18.11
C MET A 195 12.14 -0.34 -19.26
N MET A 196 11.52 -1.50 -19.00
CA MET A 196 11.34 -2.53 -20.02
C MET A 196 10.26 -2.15 -21.03
N ASP A 197 10.43 -2.56 -22.27
CA ASP A 197 9.33 -2.59 -23.23
C ASP A 197 8.38 -3.73 -22.88
N THR A 198 7.23 -3.40 -22.30
CA THR A 198 6.17 -4.33 -21.91
C THR A 198 4.96 -4.28 -22.86
N GLY A 199 5.02 -3.51 -23.95
CA GLY A 199 3.88 -3.19 -24.81
C GLY A 199 3.29 -4.35 -25.62
N ARG A 200 3.83 -5.58 -25.48
CA ARG A 200 3.32 -6.76 -26.15
C ARG A 200 1.98 -7.21 -25.54
N ARG A 201 0.97 -7.47 -26.37
CA ARG A 201 -0.37 -7.93 -25.92
C ARG A 201 -0.30 -9.14 -24.98
N GLY A 202 0.58 -10.11 -25.23
CA GLY A 202 0.78 -11.26 -24.35
C GLY A 202 1.25 -10.88 -22.93
N VAL A 203 2.06 -9.83 -22.78
CA VAL A 203 2.53 -9.35 -21.47
C VAL A 203 1.37 -8.73 -20.68
N SER A 204 0.51 -7.96 -21.34
CA SER A 204 -0.67 -7.37 -20.69
C SER A 204 -1.68 -8.43 -20.25
N LEU A 205 -1.87 -9.48 -21.06
CA LEU A 205 -2.72 -10.61 -20.72
C LEU A 205 -2.15 -11.39 -19.53
N LEU A 206 -0.86 -11.70 -19.54
CA LEU A 206 -0.18 -12.37 -18.41
C LEU A 206 -0.28 -11.53 -17.12
N ALA A 207 -0.16 -10.21 -17.22
CA ALA A 207 -0.33 -9.31 -16.09
C ALA A 207 -1.78 -9.35 -15.57
N ALA A 208 -2.78 -9.34 -16.45
CA ALA A 208 -4.18 -9.47 -16.04
C ALA A 208 -4.46 -10.81 -15.35
N LEU A 209 -3.96 -11.92 -15.92
CA LEU A 209 -4.10 -13.26 -15.33
C LEU A 209 -3.35 -13.35 -13.98
N GLY A 210 -2.15 -12.80 -13.90
CA GLY A 210 -1.38 -12.73 -12.65
C GLY A 210 -2.10 -11.95 -11.55
N LEU A 211 -2.73 -10.82 -11.91
CA LEU A 211 -3.53 -10.03 -10.97
C LEU A 211 -4.74 -10.83 -10.48
N VAL A 212 -5.54 -11.34 -11.40
CA VAL A 212 -6.76 -12.10 -11.06
C VAL A 212 -6.41 -13.36 -10.25
N GLY A 213 -5.41 -14.13 -10.68
CA GLY A 213 -5.00 -15.35 -10.00
C GLY A 213 -4.46 -15.09 -8.59
N SER A 214 -3.57 -14.10 -8.43
CA SER A 214 -3.02 -13.77 -7.11
C SER A 214 -4.08 -13.22 -6.15
N VAL A 215 -4.97 -12.34 -6.62
CA VAL A 215 -6.08 -11.82 -5.82
C VAL A 215 -7.05 -12.93 -5.43
N ALA A 216 -7.40 -13.83 -6.35
CA ALA A 216 -8.25 -14.99 -6.05
C ALA A 216 -7.63 -15.87 -4.97
N LEU A 217 -6.33 -16.17 -5.05
CA LEU A 217 -5.62 -16.95 -4.04
C LEU A 217 -5.55 -16.23 -2.68
N ILE A 218 -5.38 -14.91 -2.66
CA ILE A 218 -5.44 -14.11 -1.43
C ILE A 218 -6.83 -14.22 -0.80
N ILE A 219 -7.90 -14.06 -1.59
CA ILE A 219 -9.29 -14.14 -1.12
C ILE A 219 -9.58 -15.53 -0.52
N LEU A 220 -9.28 -16.58 -1.28
CA LEU A 220 -9.56 -17.96 -0.88
C LEU A 220 -8.73 -18.38 0.33
N GLY A 221 -7.44 -18.05 0.32
CA GLY A 221 -6.54 -18.36 1.44
C GLY A 221 -6.93 -17.64 2.72
N THR A 222 -7.24 -16.34 2.63
CA THR A 222 -7.71 -15.57 3.79
C THR A 222 -9.03 -16.13 4.32
N ARG A 223 -9.99 -16.43 3.44
CA ARG A 223 -11.27 -17.01 3.84
C ARG A 223 -11.08 -18.37 4.53
N HIS A 224 -10.31 -19.25 3.92
CA HIS A 224 -10.05 -20.59 4.47
C HIS A 224 -9.42 -20.52 5.85
N GLN A 225 -8.33 -19.76 6.02
CA GLN A 225 -7.68 -19.62 7.32
C GLN A 225 -8.56 -18.92 8.37
N SER A 226 -9.34 -17.93 7.95
CA SER A 226 -10.24 -17.22 8.88
C SER A 226 -11.36 -18.13 9.39
N LEU A 227 -11.88 -19.02 8.54
CA LEU A 227 -12.87 -20.03 8.97
C LEU A 227 -12.29 -21.02 9.97
N ILE A 228 -11.04 -21.46 9.77
CA ILE A 228 -10.37 -22.38 10.71
C ILE A 228 -10.10 -21.69 12.05
N ASN A 229 -9.68 -20.43 12.02
CA ASN A 229 -9.26 -19.69 13.21
C ASN A 229 -10.44 -19.06 13.98
N GLY A 230 -11.63 -19.01 13.40
CA GLY A 230 -12.79 -18.30 13.95
C GLY A 230 -12.65 -16.77 13.96
N ASN A 231 -11.57 -16.21 13.39
CA ASN A 231 -11.31 -14.79 13.31
C ASN A 231 -10.51 -14.45 12.05
N LEU A 232 -10.33 -13.17 11.75
CA LEU A 232 -9.56 -12.74 10.59
C LEU A 232 -8.11 -13.24 10.63
N ALA A 233 -7.74 -14.08 9.67
CA ALA A 233 -6.36 -14.51 9.44
C ALA A 233 -5.71 -13.65 8.33
N ALA A 234 -4.86 -12.71 8.73
CA ALA A 234 -4.27 -11.74 7.81
C ALA A 234 -3.00 -12.23 7.08
N THR A 235 -2.67 -13.51 7.13
CA THR A 235 -1.43 -14.08 6.57
C THR A 235 -1.24 -13.72 5.09
N TYR A 236 -2.30 -13.84 4.28
CA TYR A 236 -2.24 -13.53 2.84
C TYR A 236 -2.35 -12.03 2.53
N TYR A 237 -2.66 -11.19 3.51
CA TYR A 237 -2.74 -9.74 3.37
C TYR A 237 -1.41 -9.01 3.60
N LEU A 238 -0.40 -9.72 4.09
CA LEU A 238 0.91 -9.12 4.36
C LEU A 238 1.57 -8.63 3.07
N TYR A 239 2.14 -7.43 3.10
CA TYR A 239 2.86 -6.87 1.94
C TYR A 239 4.11 -7.68 1.59
N ALA A 240 4.72 -8.34 2.58
CA ALA A 240 5.87 -9.20 2.42
C ALA A 240 5.47 -10.64 2.01
N THR A 241 4.56 -10.79 1.05
CA THR A 241 4.15 -12.11 0.53
C THR A 241 4.24 -12.18 -0.99
N PRO A 242 4.56 -13.36 -1.56
CA PRO A 242 4.65 -13.54 -3.00
C PRO A 242 3.36 -13.20 -3.75
N LEU A 243 2.18 -13.49 -3.19
CA LEU A 243 0.91 -13.23 -3.84
C LEU A 243 0.65 -11.72 -3.97
N VAL A 244 0.87 -10.94 -2.91
CA VAL A 244 0.75 -9.47 -2.95
C VAL A 244 1.82 -8.88 -3.87
N PHE A 245 3.02 -9.47 -3.91
CA PHE A 245 4.08 -9.08 -4.83
C PHE A 245 3.65 -9.26 -6.30
N ILE A 246 3.12 -10.45 -6.65
CA ILE A 246 2.61 -10.74 -8.00
C ILE A 246 1.47 -9.79 -8.37
N ALA A 247 0.51 -9.54 -7.45
CA ALA A 247 -0.59 -8.62 -7.69
C ALA A 247 -0.08 -7.19 -8.00
N ALA A 248 0.89 -6.69 -7.23
CA ALA A 248 1.44 -5.35 -7.42
C ALA A 248 2.23 -5.21 -8.73
N VAL A 249 3.08 -6.19 -9.05
CA VAL A 249 3.82 -6.24 -10.32
C VAL A 249 2.85 -6.29 -11.50
N SER A 250 1.85 -7.15 -11.43
CA SER A 250 0.83 -7.31 -12.47
C SER A 250 0.06 -6.01 -12.70
N LEU A 251 -0.35 -5.34 -11.63
CA LEU A 251 -1.09 -4.09 -11.72
C LEU A 251 -0.21 -2.96 -12.31
N LEU A 252 1.05 -2.86 -11.92
CA LEU A 252 2.00 -1.91 -12.50
C LEU A 252 2.17 -2.12 -14.01
N VAL A 253 2.39 -3.36 -14.46
CA VAL A 253 2.53 -3.70 -15.89
C VAL A 253 1.25 -3.35 -16.64
N TRP A 254 0.10 -3.69 -16.09
CA TRP A 254 -1.19 -3.43 -16.71
C TRP A 254 -1.44 -1.92 -16.88
N PHE A 255 -1.20 -1.11 -15.83
CA PHE A 255 -1.33 0.35 -15.92
C PHE A 255 -0.38 0.97 -16.93
N LYS A 256 0.88 0.52 -16.95
CA LYS A 256 1.88 1.01 -17.90
C LYS A 256 1.46 0.76 -19.33
N ASN A 257 0.84 -0.38 -19.63
CA ASN A 257 0.48 -0.77 -20.98
C ASN A 257 -0.90 -0.24 -21.41
N CYS A 258 -1.89 -0.27 -20.53
CA CYS A 258 -3.29 -0.02 -20.84
C CYS A 258 -3.76 1.39 -20.47
N LEU A 259 -3.11 2.05 -19.49
CA LEU A 259 -3.49 3.37 -18.96
C LEU A 259 -2.31 4.35 -19.02
N ALA A 260 -1.60 4.37 -20.16
CA ALA A 260 -0.43 5.22 -20.37
C ALA A 260 -0.77 6.73 -20.36
N GLN A 261 -1.97 7.10 -20.82
CA GLN A 261 -2.42 8.48 -20.85
C GLN A 261 -3.05 8.90 -19.54
N PRO A 262 -2.88 10.16 -19.11
CA PRO A 262 -3.50 10.66 -17.88
C PRO A 262 -5.03 10.61 -17.97
N VAL A 263 -5.68 10.07 -16.93
CA VAL A 263 -7.14 10.08 -16.79
C VAL A 263 -7.53 11.26 -15.91
N GLY A 264 -8.38 12.15 -16.42
CA GLY A 264 -8.66 13.47 -15.82
C GLY A 264 -9.13 13.40 -14.35
N TRP A 265 -10.10 12.52 -14.03
CA TRP A 265 -10.61 12.41 -12.67
C TRP A 265 -9.59 11.76 -11.71
N LEU A 266 -8.75 10.83 -12.18
CA LEU A 266 -7.66 10.25 -11.40
C LEU A 266 -6.59 11.29 -11.04
N ALA A 267 -6.37 12.28 -11.91
CA ALA A 267 -5.38 13.32 -11.67
C ALA A 267 -5.66 14.14 -10.39
N VAL A 268 -6.94 14.24 -9.99
CA VAL A 268 -7.33 14.89 -8.72
C VAL A 268 -6.75 14.10 -7.55
N PHE A 269 -7.01 12.79 -7.49
CA PHE A 269 -6.54 11.94 -6.40
C PHE A 269 -5.01 11.79 -6.41
N SER A 270 -4.38 11.70 -7.58
CA SER A 270 -2.91 11.67 -7.68
C SER A 270 -2.28 12.92 -7.07
N ARG A 271 -2.85 14.10 -7.34
CA ARG A 271 -2.36 15.40 -6.82
C ARG A 271 -2.49 15.48 -5.30
N HIS A 272 -3.55 14.95 -4.73
CA HIS A 272 -3.89 15.02 -3.31
C HIS A 272 -3.50 13.75 -2.52
N SER A 273 -2.88 12.76 -3.17
CA SER A 273 -2.61 11.43 -2.62
C SER A 273 -1.82 11.45 -1.31
N LEU A 274 -0.87 12.37 -1.17
CA LEU A 274 -0.04 12.51 0.04
C LEU A 274 -0.88 12.90 1.26
N ALA A 275 -1.72 13.92 1.12
CA ALA A 275 -2.55 14.40 2.22
C ALA A 275 -3.72 13.45 2.50
N ILE A 276 -4.31 12.84 1.47
CA ILE A 276 -5.31 11.77 1.65
C ILE A 276 -4.70 10.63 2.45
N TYR A 277 -3.48 10.20 2.09
CA TYR A 277 -2.77 9.16 2.83
C TYR A 277 -2.54 9.55 4.30
N GLY A 278 -2.12 10.78 4.57
CA GLY A 278 -1.85 11.23 5.95
C GLY A 278 -3.09 11.38 6.83
N LEU A 279 -4.27 11.59 6.24
CA LEU A 279 -5.49 11.95 6.98
C LEU A 279 -6.55 10.84 7.03
N HIS A 280 -6.67 10.02 5.99
CA HIS A 280 -7.81 9.09 5.83
C HIS A 280 -8.03 8.16 7.03
N ALA A 281 -6.96 7.60 7.59
CA ALA A 281 -7.09 6.64 8.69
C ALA A 281 -7.53 7.29 10.01
N LEU A 282 -7.14 8.55 10.24
CA LEU A 282 -7.66 9.35 11.35
C LEU A 282 -9.16 9.59 11.19
N ILE A 283 -9.59 9.90 9.95
CA ILE A 283 -11.00 10.12 9.64
C ILE A 283 -11.80 8.83 9.77
N VAL A 284 -11.31 7.70 9.24
CA VAL A 284 -11.97 6.40 9.44
C VAL A 284 -12.14 6.08 10.91
N ASN A 285 -11.09 6.30 11.71
CA ASN A 285 -11.16 6.07 13.15
C ASN A 285 -12.14 7.03 13.84
N LEU A 286 -12.17 8.30 13.44
CA LEU A 286 -13.11 9.29 13.96
C LEU A 286 -14.56 8.90 13.66
N LEU A 287 -14.87 8.50 12.42
CA LEU A 287 -16.21 8.08 12.02
C LEU A 287 -16.69 6.91 12.88
N ARG A 288 -15.83 5.90 13.10
CA ARG A 288 -16.11 4.74 13.94
C ARG A 288 -16.27 5.12 15.43
N HIS A 289 -15.41 5.98 15.93
CA HIS A 289 -15.45 6.38 17.35
C HIS A 289 -16.68 7.23 17.68
N GLN A 290 -17.15 8.04 16.74
CA GLN A 290 -18.34 8.89 16.92
C GLN A 290 -19.66 8.17 16.60
N GLY A 291 -19.61 6.88 16.16
CA GLY A 291 -20.81 6.15 15.76
C GLY A 291 -21.45 6.72 14.47
N TRP A 292 -20.64 7.30 13.57
CA TRP A 292 -21.09 7.81 12.27
C TRP A 292 -20.99 6.74 11.18
N ASP A 293 -20.84 5.51 11.58
CA ASP A 293 -20.91 4.32 10.76
C ASP A 293 -22.35 3.77 10.66
N LEU A 294 -22.55 2.84 9.76
CA LEU A 294 -23.86 2.24 9.53
C LEU A 294 -23.92 0.86 10.21
N ASP A 295 -23.96 0.84 11.53
CA ASP A 295 -24.10 -0.36 12.36
C ASP A 295 -25.26 -1.22 11.87
N GLY A 296 -25.55 -2.20 11.60
CA GLY A 296 -26.70 -2.96 11.07
C GLY A 296 -26.70 -3.12 9.54
N TYR A 297 -25.91 -2.38 8.80
CA TYR A 297 -25.80 -2.46 7.34
C TYR A 297 -24.33 -2.59 6.89
N PRO A 298 -23.60 -3.65 7.28
CA PRO A 298 -22.14 -3.73 7.11
C PRO A 298 -21.68 -3.61 5.67
N LEU A 299 -22.48 -4.04 4.69
CA LEU A 299 -22.15 -3.89 3.28
C LEU A 299 -22.20 -2.42 2.82
N LEU A 300 -23.23 -1.68 3.22
CA LEU A 300 -23.37 -0.25 2.92
C LEU A 300 -22.34 0.56 3.68
N ASP A 301 -22.03 0.14 4.91
CA ASP A 301 -21.05 0.78 5.76
C ASP A 301 -19.64 0.87 5.14
N ILE A 302 -19.22 -0.17 4.44
CA ILE A 302 -17.93 -0.15 3.72
C ILE A 302 -17.86 1.05 2.75
N PHE A 303 -18.89 1.21 1.93
CA PHE A 303 -18.92 2.29 0.92
C PHE A 303 -19.17 3.67 1.56
N TRP A 304 -19.96 3.72 2.62
CA TRP A 304 -20.23 4.94 3.38
C TRP A 304 -18.94 5.47 4.03
N VAL A 305 -18.25 4.64 4.79
CA VAL A 305 -16.98 5.01 5.45
C VAL A 305 -15.89 5.32 4.41
N PHE A 306 -15.80 4.53 3.32
CA PHE A 306 -14.89 4.82 2.22
C PHE A 306 -15.16 6.19 1.61
N GLY A 307 -16.40 6.49 1.26
CA GLY A 307 -16.81 7.74 0.62
C GLY A 307 -16.56 8.95 1.52
N LEU A 308 -16.95 8.86 2.79
CA LEU A 308 -16.72 9.93 3.77
C LEU A 308 -15.22 10.13 4.04
N ALA A 309 -14.46 9.06 4.29
CA ALA A 309 -13.04 9.17 4.55
C ALA A 309 -12.28 9.78 3.36
N LEU A 310 -12.61 9.34 2.14
CA LEU A 310 -12.02 9.87 0.92
C LEU A 310 -12.41 11.33 0.69
N GLY A 311 -13.71 11.65 0.78
CA GLY A 311 -14.24 12.99 0.54
C GLY A 311 -13.71 14.01 1.55
N LEU A 312 -13.75 13.70 2.84
CA LEU A 312 -13.24 14.58 3.89
C LEU A 312 -11.71 14.75 3.80
N SER A 313 -10.96 13.67 3.53
CA SER A 313 -9.52 13.76 3.32
C SER A 313 -9.17 14.63 2.11
N LEU A 314 -9.93 14.53 1.03
CA LEU A 314 -9.74 15.35 -0.16
C LEU A 314 -10.05 16.82 0.12
N LEU A 315 -11.16 17.13 0.80
CA LEU A 315 -11.53 18.48 1.19
C LEU A 315 -10.45 19.12 2.10
N LEU A 316 -9.99 18.40 3.10
CA LEU A 316 -8.90 18.84 3.97
C LEU A 316 -7.61 19.05 3.18
N SER A 317 -7.30 18.16 2.22
CA SER A 317 -6.14 18.30 1.34
C SER A 317 -6.22 19.57 0.48
N VAL A 318 -7.39 19.90 -0.07
CA VAL A 318 -7.60 21.14 -0.83
C VAL A 318 -7.38 22.36 0.05
N GLY A 319 -7.91 22.33 1.29
CA GLY A 319 -7.67 23.39 2.28
C GLY A 319 -6.19 23.53 2.64
N LEU A 320 -5.53 22.39 2.90
CA LEU A 320 -4.11 22.34 3.25
C LEU A 320 -3.22 22.92 2.14
N GLN A 321 -3.53 22.65 0.87
CA GLN A 321 -2.76 23.20 -0.27
C GLN A 321 -2.82 24.71 -0.38
N LYS A 322 -3.86 25.35 0.14
CA LYS A 322 -3.94 26.83 0.17
C LYS A 322 -2.95 27.45 1.18
N ILE A 323 -2.67 26.72 2.26
CA ILE A 323 -1.77 27.13 3.35
C ILE A 323 -0.33 26.67 3.05
N ASP A 324 -0.17 25.43 2.63
CA ASP A 324 1.12 24.81 2.28
C ASP A 324 1.58 25.20 0.85
N ARG A 325 1.92 26.49 0.69
CA ARG A 325 2.39 27.03 -0.61
C ARG A 325 3.63 26.31 -1.14
N ARG A 326 4.46 25.76 -0.26
CA ARG A 326 5.68 25.02 -0.63
C ARG A 326 5.42 23.53 -0.94
N ARG A 327 4.19 23.06 -0.76
CA ARG A 327 3.78 21.66 -0.94
C ARG A 327 4.69 20.67 -0.21
N LEU A 328 5.02 20.97 1.03
CA LEU A 328 5.86 20.12 1.87
C LEU A 328 5.06 18.93 2.42
N VAL A 329 3.80 19.17 2.78
CA VAL A 329 2.93 18.18 3.43
C VAL A 329 1.64 17.91 2.66
N SER A 330 1.40 18.63 1.57
CA SER A 330 0.20 18.50 0.73
C SER A 330 0.48 17.98 -0.69
#